data_b81e768bca15b1e9da0d40717d876220
#
_entry.id   b81e768bca15b1e9da0d40717d876220
#
_cell.length_a   1.000
_cell.length_b   1.000
_cell.length_c   1.000
_cell.angle_alpha   90.00
_cell.angle_beta   90.00
_cell.angle_gamma   90.00
#
_symmetry.space_group_name_H-M   'P 1'
#
loop_
_entity.id
_entity.type
_entity.pdbx_description
1 polymer ?
#
loop_
_entity_poly.entity_id
_entity_poly.type
_entity_poly.pdbx_seq_one_letter_code
_entity_poly.pdbx_strand_id
1 'polypeptide(L)'
;MKKIFVTVTLLMNIITLPVSAFDKNTLIKSLTNQTKYSCCQNYFVIPDFKTENLSLFYIDGYKYKRPSAKPRTKAAKVLINEIQNAKESIYFAIYGIAEQPEIEKALLDAKKRGVDVKGVVDMTQDNKNIYSGTEKFVESIGNIHNDYEIADKNVKDDFDKEFDITAAIMHNKFFVFDQKKVFTGSTNISNSGVGGYNTNVNVLINSQEIADLYTKEFEQMYDLKFHTIKEELKNNKNIQIDNDTKVSVFFAPKNKVFANELHYLLKSAQKTIYVEMFYLTNKYLVKDLIFAKQRGVDVKVILDASSANNAFSVHNKLRSAGIPVKIENWGGKMHTKAAIIDNEYYVIGSMNWTGKAELHNDENLLIIQNFALAKNAIKHFNHLWNIIPDKFLTETPKAEGIDSKYSCFDGMDNDHDGKVDCYDEDCLDCCRTKRIK
;
A
#
# COMPACT_ATOMS: atom_id res chain seq x y z
N MET A 1 40.20 5.19 -24.56
CA MET A 1 39.43 3.96 -24.82
C MET A 1 40.16 2.77 -24.20
N LYS A 2 39.76 2.34 -23.02
CA LYS A 2 40.21 1.07 -22.44
C LYS A 2 38.95 0.43 -21.80
N LYS A 3 38.49 -0.68 -22.39
CA LYS A 3 37.44 -1.52 -21.88
C LYS A 3 38.02 -2.32 -20.71
N ILE A 4 37.40 -2.19 -19.53
CA ILE A 4 37.70 -3.04 -18.36
C ILE A 4 36.70 -4.20 -18.41
N PHE A 5 37.20 -5.41 -18.63
CA PHE A 5 36.49 -6.67 -18.43
C PHE A 5 36.64 -7.05 -16.95
N VAL A 6 35.52 -7.20 -16.26
CA VAL A 6 35.51 -7.81 -14.92
C VAL A 6 35.22 -9.29 -15.09
N THR A 7 36.24 -10.10 -14.86
CA THR A 7 36.14 -11.57 -14.83
C THR A 7 35.71 -11.99 -13.42
N VAL A 8 34.53 -12.55 -13.27
CA VAL A 8 34.11 -13.20 -12.01
C VAL A 8 34.60 -14.65 -12.02
N THR A 9 35.59 -14.95 -11.18
CA THR A 9 36.09 -16.31 -11.00
C THR A 9 35.24 -17.02 -9.97
N LEU A 10 34.47 -18.01 -10.42
CA LEU A 10 33.72 -18.94 -9.56
C LEU A 10 34.66 -20.12 -9.23
N LEU A 11 35.08 -20.26 -7.98
CA LEU A 11 35.81 -21.44 -7.50
C LEU A 11 34.80 -22.61 -7.39
N MET A 12 34.86 -23.53 -8.36
CA MET A 12 34.26 -24.85 -8.24
C MET A 12 35.28 -25.85 -7.72
N ASN A 13 34.99 -26.46 -6.58
CA ASN A 13 35.66 -27.71 -6.14
C ASN A 13 35.26 -28.85 -7.10
N ILE A 14 36.16 -29.26 -7.95
CA ILE A 14 35.96 -30.37 -8.89
C ILE A 14 36.28 -31.70 -8.14
N ILE A 15 35.24 -32.46 -7.85
CA ILE A 15 35.38 -33.89 -7.55
C ILE A 15 35.46 -34.59 -8.89
N THR A 16 36.63 -35.20 -9.19
CA THR A 16 36.86 -35.96 -10.41
C THR A 16 36.16 -37.33 -10.31
N LEU A 17 35.10 -37.49 -11.07
CA LEU A 17 34.53 -38.80 -11.42
C LEU A 17 34.82 -39.09 -12.89
N PRO A 18 35.01 -40.39 -13.29
CA PRO A 18 35.48 -40.72 -14.62
C PRO A 18 34.45 -40.41 -15.70
N VAL A 19 34.93 -39.77 -16.76
CA VAL A 19 34.15 -39.43 -17.96
C VAL A 19 34.03 -40.70 -18.81
N SER A 20 32.92 -41.43 -18.63
CA SER A 20 32.43 -42.34 -19.66
C SER A 20 30.88 -42.31 -19.65
N ALA A 21 30.33 -41.97 -20.80
CA ALA A 21 28.91 -42.00 -21.14
C ALA A 21 27.99 -40.87 -20.54
N PHE A 22 28.25 -39.61 -20.91
CA PHE A 22 27.19 -38.61 -20.86
C PHE A 22 26.70 -38.34 -22.31
N ASP A 23 25.54 -38.88 -22.64
CA ASP A 23 24.87 -38.60 -23.90
C ASP A 23 24.37 -37.16 -23.87
N LYS A 24 24.93 -36.28 -24.73
CA LYS A 24 24.53 -34.89 -24.93
C LYS A 24 23.03 -34.73 -25.22
N ASN A 25 22.41 -35.73 -25.82
CA ASN A 25 20.99 -35.73 -26.16
C ASN A 25 20.09 -35.94 -24.94
N THR A 26 20.57 -36.65 -23.92
CA THR A 26 19.86 -36.86 -22.63
C THR A 26 19.88 -35.58 -21.79
N LEU A 27 21.02 -34.84 -21.80
CA LEU A 27 21.12 -33.54 -21.12
C LEU A 27 20.26 -32.46 -21.80
N ILE A 28 20.24 -32.43 -23.13
CA ILE A 28 19.38 -31.49 -23.89
C ILE A 28 17.90 -31.88 -23.72
N LYS A 29 17.54 -33.16 -23.66
CA LYS A 29 16.15 -33.59 -23.37
C LYS A 29 15.74 -33.28 -21.92
N SER A 30 16.63 -33.39 -20.93
CA SER A 30 16.32 -32.97 -19.55
C SER A 30 16.18 -31.46 -19.41
N LEU A 31 17.00 -30.69 -20.11
CA LEU A 31 16.90 -29.22 -20.17
C LEU A 31 15.67 -28.75 -20.97
N THR A 32 15.32 -29.44 -22.06
CA THR A 32 14.11 -29.10 -22.87
C THR A 32 12.82 -29.58 -22.24
N ASN A 33 12.83 -30.64 -21.40
CA ASN A 33 11.66 -31.04 -20.62
C ASN A 33 11.44 -30.15 -19.37
N GLN A 34 12.48 -29.48 -18.84
CA GLN A 34 12.30 -28.44 -17.81
C GLN A 34 11.72 -27.14 -18.40
N THR A 35 11.85 -26.88 -19.70
CA THR A 35 11.27 -25.69 -20.35
C THR A 35 9.77 -25.79 -20.67
N LYS A 36 9.11 -26.93 -20.46
CA LYS A 36 7.67 -27.10 -20.70
C LYS A 36 6.76 -26.76 -19.51
N TYR A 37 7.32 -26.43 -18.35
CA TYR A 37 6.59 -25.95 -17.18
C TYR A 37 7.14 -24.61 -16.63
N SER A 38 7.58 -23.72 -17.51
CA SER A 38 7.93 -22.36 -17.13
C SER A 38 6.66 -21.53 -16.93
N CYS A 39 5.90 -21.81 -15.88
CA CYS A 39 4.75 -20.99 -15.49
C CYS A 39 5.06 -19.98 -14.39
N CYS A 40 6.31 -19.91 -13.89
CA CYS A 40 6.66 -19.02 -12.79
C CYS A 40 7.78 -18.08 -13.25
N GLN A 41 7.41 -16.88 -13.60
CA GLN A 41 8.37 -15.81 -13.87
C GLN A 41 8.81 -15.22 -12.51
N ASN A 42 9.90 -15.75 -11.95
CA ASN A 42 10.48 -15.16 -10.74
C ASN A 42 11.08 -13.79 -11.08
N TYR A 43 10.55 -12.76 -10.45
CA TYR A 43 11.08 -11.41 -10.60
C TYR A 43 12.26 -11.19 -9.66
N PHE A 44 13.34 -10.63 -10.20
CA PHE A 44 14.41 -10.12 -9.36
C PHE A 44 14.02 -8.74 -8.81
N VAL A 45 13.83 -8.65 -7.50
CA VAL A 45 13.39 -7.43 -6.81
C VAL A 45 14.41 -7.01 -5.77
N ILE A 46 14.96 -5.79 -5.93
CA ILE A 46 15.79 -5.16 -4.91
C ILE A 46 14.90 -4.20 -4.11
N PRO A 47 14.72 -4.38 -2.80
CA PRO A 47 13.94 -3.48 -1.96
C PRO A 47 14.59 -2.09 -1.87
N ASP A 48 13.81 -1.07 -1.53
CA ASP A 48 14.30 0.30 -1.32
C ASP A 48 15.00 0.45 0.04
N PHE A 49 14.59 -0.38 0.99
CA PHE A 49 15.28 -0.60 2.27
C PHE A 49 15.08 -2.06 2.70
N LYS A 50 16.07 -2.62 3.40
CA LYS A 50 16.01 -4.00 3.89
C LYS A 50 16.75 -4.15 5.21
N THR A 51 16.15 -4.91 6.15
CA THR A 51 16.80 -5.57 7.28
C THR A 51 16.82 -7.09 7.05
N GLU A 52 17.11 -7.90 8.04
CA GLU A 52 17.01 -9.35 7.95
C GLU A 52 15.56 -9.79 7.67
N ASN A 53 14.59 -9.23 8.42
CA ASN A 53 13.20 -9.68 8.41
C ASN A 53 12.20 -8.64 7.85
N LEU A 54 12.66 -7.47 7.38
CA LEU A 54 11.79 -6.46 6.77
C LEU A 54 12.36 -5.97 5.45
N SER A 55 11.51 -5.88 4.42
CA SER A 55 11.80 -5.23 3.14
C SER A 55 10.77 -4.16 2.84
N LEU A 56 11.22 -2.97 2.45
CA LEU A 56 10.38 -1.82 2.12
C LEU A 56 10.41 -1.55 0.61
N PHE A 57 9.25 -1.15 0.06
CA PHE A 57 9.09 -0.87 -1.37
C PHE A 57 8.26 0.39 -1.56
N TYR A 58 8.83 1.42 -2.20
CA TYR A 58 8.10 2.60 -2.65
C TYR A 58 7.52 2.40 -4.05
N ILE A 59 6.37 3.00 -4.27
CA ILE A 59 5.79 3.20 -5.60
C ILE A 59 5.76 4.71 -5.84
N ASP A 60 6.54 5.16 -6.80
CA ASP A 60 6.68 6.57 -7.16
C ASP A 60 5.74 6.91 -8.32
N GLY A 61 4.48 7.23 -8.02
CA GLY A 61 3.43 7.49 -9.01
C GLY A 61 3.82 8.57 -10.03
N TYR A 62 4.51 9.63 -9.59
CA TYR A 62 4.99 10.72 -10.45
C TYR A 62 5.92 10.27 -11.60
N LYS A 63 6.49 9.06 -11.55
CA LYS A 63 7.33 8.48 -12.61
C LYS A 63 6.52 7.93 -13.79
N TYR A 64 5.24 7.71 -13.62
CA TYR A 64 4.38 7.04 -14.59
C TYR A 64 3.36 8.01 -15.18
N LYS A 65 3.07 7.85 -16.47
CA LYS A 65 2.16 8.73 -17.21
C LYS A 65 0.71 8.27 -17.19
N ARG A 66 0.47 7.01 -16.81
CA ARG A 66 -0.86 6.37 -16.78
C ARG A 66 -0.83 5.06 -16.00
N PRO A 67 -1.97 4.54 -15.55
CA PRO A 67 -2.11 3.22 -14.93
C PRO A 67 -1.57 2.07 -15.78
N SER A 68 -1.39 0.89 -15.19
CA SER A 68 -0.90 -0.30 -15.91
C SER A 68 -1.45 -1.59 -15.34
N ALA A 69 -1.95 -2.43 -16.23
CA ALA A 69 -2.30 -3.82 -15.89
C ALA A 69 -1.08 -4.76 -15.78
N LYS A 70 0.13 -4.28 -16.12
CA LYS A 70 1.36 -5.06 -16.03
C LYS A 70 2.07 -4.83 -14.69
N PRO A 71 2.72 -5.84 -14.08
CA PRO A 71 3.42 -5.72 -12.80
C PRO A 71 4.76 -5.00 -12.97
N ARG A 72 4.73 -3.71 -13.24
CA ARG A 72 5.93 -2.90 -13.48
C ARG A 72 6.59 -2.39 -12.19
N THR A 73 5.86 -2.38 -11.06
CA THR A 73 6.40 -1.90 -9.77
C THR A 73 7.14 -2.99 -9.01
N LYS A 74 8.02 -2.59 -8.08
CA LYS A 74 8.68 -3.52 -7.17
C LYS A 74 7.66 -4.25 -6.28
N ALA A 75 6.65 -3.51 -5.77
CA ALA A 75 5.59 -4.07 -4.93
C ALA A 75 4.78 -5.14 -5.65
N ALA A 76 4.35 -4.92 -6.91
CA ALA A 76 3.65 -5.93 -7.70
C ALA A 76 4.49 -7.20 -7.91
N LYS A 77 5.77 -7.02 -8.25
CA LYS A 77 6.69 -8.13 -8.52
C LYS A 77 6.98 -8.96 -7.28
N VAL A 78 7.22 -8.33 -6.12
CA VAL A 78 7.43 -9.07 -4.88
C VAL A 78 6.17 -9.79 -4.43
N LEU A 79 5.00 -9.16 -4.56
CA LEU A 79 3.72 -9.81 -4.26
C LEU A 79 3.53 -11.07 -5.12
N ILE A 80 3.75 -10.99 -6.43
CA ILE A 80 3.67 -12.16 -7.32
C ILE A 80 4.67 -13.23 -6.91
N ASN A 81 5.92 -12.87 -6.59
CA ASN A 81 6.92 -13.83 -6.13
C ASN A 81 6.49 -14.57 -4.86
N GLU A 82 5.96 -13.85 -3.86
CA GLU A 82 5.49 -14.49 -2.62
C GLU A 82 4.29 -15.41 -2.87
N ILE A 83 3.31 -15.01 -3.72
CA ILE A 83 2.19 -15.87 -4.13
C ILE A 83 2.70 -17.15 -4.83
N GLN A 84 3.67 -17.03 -5.73
CA GLN A 84 4.23 -18.15 -6.48
C GLN A 84 5.02 -19.12 -5.59
N ASN A 85 5.66 -18.62 -4.54
CA ASN A 85 6.51 -19.39 -3.64
C ASN A 85 5.79 -19.97 -2.42
N ALA A 86 4.57 -19.51 -2.12
CA ALA A 86 3.74 -20.04 -1.03
C ALA A 86 3.47 -21.53 -1.21
N LYS A 87 3.56 -22.29 -0.10
CA LYS A 87 3.46 -23.76 -0.07
C LYS A 87 2.23 -24.26 0.65
N GLU A 88 1.80 -23.57 1.70
CA GLU A 88 0.75 -24.02 2.62
C GLU A 88 -0.51 -23.18 2.48
N SER A 89 -0.39 -21.86 2.62
CA SER A 89 -1.55 -20.96 2.63
C SER A 89 -1.26 -19.56 2.08
N ILE A 90 -2.29 -18.93 1.50
CA ILE A 90 -2.32 -17.51 1.16
C ILE A 90 -3.64 -16.96 1.65
N TYR A 91 -3.60 -16.15 2.72
CA TYR A 91 -4.75 -15.44 3.24
C TYR A 91 -4.61 -13.95 2.93
N PHE A 92 -5.65 -13.34 2.40
CA PHE A 92 -5.59 -11.93 2.05
C PHE A 92 -6.86 -11.17 2.40
N ALA A 93 -6.69 -9.90 2.78
CA ALA A 93 -7.76 -8.92 2.87
C ALA A 93 -7.37 -7.72 2.02
N ILE A 94 -8.14 -7.45 0.98
CA ILE A 94 -7.90 -6.37 0.01
C ILE A 94 -9.20 -5.62 -0.29
N TYR A 95 -9.10 -4.30 -0.49
CA TYR A 95 -10.26 -3.48 -0.80
C TYR A 95 -11.01 -3.95 -2.05
N GLY A 96 -10.27 -4.48 -3.03
CA GLY A 96 -10.76 -5.04 -4.28
C GLY A 96 -9.61 -5.19 -5.27
N ILE A 97 -9.93 -5.64 -6.49
CA ILE A 97 -8.96 -5.82 -7.57
C ILE A 97 -9.42 -5.20 -8.88
N ALA A 98 -8.52 -4.52 -9.59
CA ALA A 98 -8.77 -3.96 -10.90
C ALA A 98 -7.59 -4.17 -11.85
N GLU A 99 -7.84 -4.84 -12.96
CA GLU A 99 -6.90 -5.00 -14.08
C GLU A 99 -5.49 -5.49 -13.66
N GLN A 100 -5.42 -6.53 -12.82
CA GLN A 100 -4.16 -7.16 -12.40
C GLN A 100 -4.13 -8.66 -12.75
N PRO A 101 -4.18 -9.02 -14.04
CA PRO A 101 -4.35 -10.41 -14.48
C PRO A 101 -3.20 -11.33 -14.06
N GLU A 102 -1.98 -10.81 -13.90
CA GLU A 102 -0.84 -11.63 -13.45
C GLU A 102 -0.93 -11.98 -11.96
N ILE A 103 -1.48 -11.09 -11.10
CA ILE A 103 -1.73 -11.40 -9.69
C ILE A 103 -2.88 -12.39 -9.57
N GLU A 104 -3.98 -12.17 -10.29
CA GLU A 104 -5.11 -13.11 -10.34
C GLU A 104 -4.66 -14.51 -10.77
N LYS A 105 -3.89 -14.57 -11.87
CA LYS A 105 -3.33 -15.83 -12.37
C LYS A 105 -2.41 -16.49 -11.34
N ALA A 106 -1.55 -15.74 -10.67
CA ALA A 106 -0.66 -16.28 -9.65
C ALA A 106 -1.42 -16.94 -8.49
N LEU A 107 -2.53 -16.31 -8.02
CA LEU A 107 -3.42 -16.86 -6.99
C LEU A 107 -4.14 -18.13 -7.48
N LEU A 108 -4.67 -18.13 -8.70
CA LEU A 108 -5.27 -19.32 -9.30
C LEU A 108 -4.27 -20.47 -9.46
N ASP A 109 -3.06 -20.17 -9.87
CA ASP A 109 -2.00 -21.18 -10.00
C ASP A 109 -1.53 -21.68 -8.62
N ALA A 110 -1.51 -20.84 -7.57
CA ALA A 110 -1.27 -21.28 -6.20
C ALA A 110 -2.34 -22.27 -5.72
N LYS A 111 -3.61 -21.98 -5.96
CA LYS A 111 -4.73 -22.88 -5.67
C LYS A 111 -4.60 -24.22 -6.40
N LYS A 112 -4.21 -24.22 -7.68
CA LYS A 112 -3.95 -25.44 -8.46
C LYS A 112 -2.77 -26.26 -7.90
N ARG A 113 -1.80 -25.64 -7.24
CA ARG A 113 -0.70 -26.32 -6.53
C ARG A 113 -1.15 -26.95 -5.21
N GLY A 114 -2.39 -26.74 -4.75
CA GLY A 114 -2.92 -27.23 -3.49
C GLY A 114 -2.70 -26.27 -2.31
N VAL A 115 -2.28 -25.02 -2.56
CA VAL A 115 -2.17 -23.99 -1.53
C VAL A 115 -3.58 -23.58 -1.08
N ASP A 116 -3.82 -23.46 0.24
CA ASP A 116 -5.09 -22.96 0.80
C ASP A 116 -5.20 -21.45 0.57
N VAL A 117 -5.92 -21.07 -0.50
CA VAL A 117 -6.13 -19.66 -0.89
C VAL A 117 -7.50 -19.20 -0.43
N LYS A 118 -7.53 -18.23 0.49
CA LYS A 118 -8.72 -17.62 1.05
C LYS A 118 -8.60 -16.10 1.03
N GLY A 119 -9.73 -15.41 0.84
CA GLY A 119 -9.73 -13.95 0.75
C GLY A 119 -10.91 -13.27 1.40
N VAL A 120 -10.73 -11.98 1.63
CA VAL A 120 -11.78 -11.05 2.05
C VAL A 120 -11.67 -9.79 1.20
N VAL A 121 -12.82 -9.28 0.73
CA VAL A 121 -12.92 -8.06 -0.07
C VAL A 121 -14.03 -7.15 0.45
N ASP A 122 -14.00 -5.87 0.05
CA ASP A 122 -15.10 -4.93 0.26
C ASP A 122 -16.16 -5.09 -0.82
N MET A 123 -17.43 -5.05 -0.46
CA MET A 123 -18.56 -5.05 -1.40
C MET A 123 -19.70 -4.15 -0.91
N THR A 124 -20.47 -3.64 -1.85
CA THR A 124 -21.70 -2.89 -1.58
C THR A 124 -22.93 -3.79 -1.58
N GLN A 125 -24.07 -3.21 -1.24
CA GLN A 125 -25.38 -3.88 -1.23
C GLN A 125 -25.71 -4.60 -2.53
N ASP A 126 -25.32 -4.03 -3.67
CA ASP A 126 -25.57 -4.61 -5.00
C ASP A 126 -24.50 -5.64 -5.39
N ASN A 127 -23.72 -6.12 -4.43
CA ASN A 127 -22.58 -7.01 -4.65
C ASN A 127 -21.56 -6.44 -5.65
N LYS A 128 -21.32 -5.13 -5.58
CA LYS A 128 -20.37 -4.38 -6.41
C LYS A 128 -19.22 -3.86 -5.58
N ASN A 129 -18.09 -3.66 -6.22
CA ASN A 129 -16.94 -2.97 -5.67
C ASN A 129 -16.58 -1.78 -6.57
N ILE A 130 -15.91 -0.77 -6.03
CA ILE A 130 -15.39 0.37 -6.82
C ILE A 130 -14.49 -0.10 -7.97
N TYR A 131 -13.85 -1.26 -7.82
CA TYR A 131 -13.03 -1.90 -8.82
C TYR A 131 -13.84 -2.97 -9.56
N SER A 132 -14.26 -2.69 -10.78
CA SER A 132 -15.15 -3.51 -11.61
C SER A 132 -14.65 -4.94 -11.89
N GLY A 133 -13.39 -5.26 -11.59
CA GLY A 133 -12.82 -6.61 -11.71
C GLY A 133 -13.09 -7.51 -10.51
N THR A 134 -13.49 -6.93 -9.36
CA THR A 134 -13.56 -7.65 -8.07
C THR A 134 -14.62 -8.75 -8.08
N GLU A 135 -15.80 -8.52 -8.63
CA GLU A 135 -16.89 -9.51 -8.70
C GLU A 135 -16.42 -10.77 -9.43
N LYS A 136 -15.88 -10.61 -10.63
CA LYS A 136 -15.35 -11.71 -11.43
C LYS A 136 -14.17 -12.44 -10.76
N PHE A 137 -13.34 -11.69 -10.05
CA PHE A 137 -12.24 -12.26 -9.27
C PHE A 137 -12.75 -13.14 -8.13
N VAL A 138 -13.75 -12.68 -7.36
CA VAL A 138 -14.40 -13.46 -6.29
C VAL A 138 -14.94 -14.78 -6.84
N GLU A 139 -15.66 -14.73 -7.96
CA GLU A 139 -16.20 -15.93 -8.63
C GLU A 139 -15.08 -16.89 -9.07
N SER A 140 -14.00 -16.37 -9.66
CA SER A 140 -12.93 -17.20 -10.24
C SER A 140 -12.05 -17.86 -9.18
N ILE A 141 -11.73 -17.16 -8.10
CA ILE A 141 -10.93 -17.70 -6.99
C ILE A 141 -11.80 -18.59 -6.10
N GLY A 142 -13.03 -18.18 -5.77
CA GLY A 142 -13.83 -18.81 -4.72
C GLY A 142 -13.16 -18.69 -3.35
N ASN A 143 -13.82 -19.15 -2.28
CA ASN A 143 -13.32 -19.02 -0.89
C ASN A 143 -12.97 -17.56 -0.55
N ILE A 144 -13.77 -16.62 -1.02
CA ILE A 144 -13.66 -15.19 -0.72
C ILE A 144 -14.99 -14.75 -0.12
N HIS A 145 -14.91 -14.12 1.05
CA HIS A 145 -16.04 -13.44 1.71
C HIS A 145 -15.94 -11.93 1.53
N ASN A 146 -17.03 -11.24 1.83
CA ASN A 146 -17.06 -9.78 1.78
C ASN A 146 -17.79 -9.21 3.00
N ASP A 147 -17.55 -7.93 3.27
CA ASP A 147 -18.09 -7.24 4.44
C ASP A 147 -19.60 -6.99 4.37
N TYR A 148 -20.23 -7.16 3.22
CA TYR A 148 -21.68 -7.07 3.09
C TYR A 148 -22.43 -8.38 3.48
N GLU A 149 -21.73 -9.50 3.63
CA GLU A 149 -22.30 -10.80 4.07
C GLU A 149 -22.66 -10.81 5.56
N ILE A 150 -22.41 -9.74 6.32
CA ILE A 150 -22.75 -9.61 7.74
C ILE A 150 -24.27 -9.81 7.95
N ALA A 151 -24.63 -10.66 8.91
CA ALA A 151 -26.02 -11.01 9.17
C ALA A 151 -26.83 -9.86 9.79
N ASP A 152 -26.25 -9.14 10.75
CA ASP A 152 -26.87 -7.96 11.39
C ASP A 152 -26.16 -6.69 10.95
N LYS A 153 -26.88 -5.85 10.22
CA LYS A 153 -26.37 -4.61 9.63
C LYS A 153 -26.56 -3.38 10.52
N ASN A 154 -27.38 -3.48 11.55
CA ASN A 154 -27.63 -2.41 12.52
C ASN A 154 -26.92 -2.75 13.82
N VAL A 155 -25.75 -2.21 14.01
CA VAL A 155 -24.93 -2.39 15.21
C VAL A 155 -24.79 -1.05 15.94
N LYS A 156 -24.53 -1.12 17.23
CA LYS A 156 -24.12 0.05 18.00
C LYS A 156 -22.63 0.25 17.89
N ASP A 157 -22.20 1.49 17.69
CA ASP A 157 -20.80 1.85 17.82
C ASP A 157 -20.36 1.84 19.29
N ASP A 158 -19.07 2.07 19.56
CA ASP A 158 -18.52 2.12 20.92
C ASP A 158 -19.06 3.30 21.78
N PHE A 159 -19.89 4.16 21.19
CA PHE A 159 -20.57 5.27 21.86
C PHE A 159 -22.07 5.02 22.04
N ASP A 160 -22.54 3.76 21.91
CA ASP A 160 -23.95 3.34 22.00
C ASP A 160 -24.86 3.98 20.92
N LYS A 161 -24.29 4.53 19.86
CA LYS A 161 -25.04 5.08 18.73
C LYS A 161 -25.33 3.98 17.71
N GLU A 162 -26.56 3.91 17.27
CA GLU A 162 -26.93 3.06 16.13
C GLU A 162 -26.14 3.49 14.89
N PHE A 163 -25.48 2.54 14.27
CA PHE A 163 -24.66 2.73 13.09
C PHE A 163 -25.01 1.66 12.06
N ASP A 164 -25.29 2.11 10.83
CA ASP A 164 -25.39 1.20 9.70
C ASP A 164 -23.98 0.74 9.31
N ILE A 165 -23.63 -0.47 9.70
CA ILE A 165 -22.31 -1.06 9.49
C ILE A 165 -21.95 -1.16 8.00
N THR A 166 -22.96 -1.21 7.11
CA THR A 166 -22.75 -1.26 5.66
C THR A 166 -22.20 0.07 5.09
N ALA A 167 -22.23 1.15 5.87
CA ALA A 167 -21.56 2.39 5.52
C ALA A 167 -20.04 2.35 5.77
N ALA A 168 -19.54 1.41 6.58
CA ALA A 168 -18.10 1.15 6.73
C ALA A 168 -17.55 0.44 5.49
N ILE A 169 -16.23 0.31 5.38
CA ILE A 169 -15.57 -0.41 4.29
C ILE A 169 -14.47 -1.33 4.84
N MET A 170 -14.33 -2.49 4.25
CA MET A 170 -13.18 -3.36 4.47
C MET A 170 -12.00 -2.83 3.63
N HIS A 171 -11.19 -1.95 4.25
CA HIS A 171 -10.16 -1.20 3.56
C HIS A 171 -8.73 -1.72 3.82
N ASN A 172 -8.58 -2.90 4.40
CA ASN A 172 -7.30 -3.57 4.55
C ASN A 172 -6.62 -3.83 3.20
N LYS A 173 -5.30 -3.96 3.22
CA LYS A 173 -4.47 -4.28 2.06
C LYS A 173 -3.30 -5.14 2.52
N PHE A 174 -3.58 -6.42 2.76
CA PHE A 174 -2.53 -7.33 3.19
C PHE A 174 -2.68 -8.74 2.60
N PHE A 175 -1.56 -9.44 2.57
CA PHE A 175 -1.44 -10.87 2.27
C PHE A 175 -0.60 -11.52 3.35
N VAL A 176 -1.01 -12.71 3.81
CA VAL A 176 -0.26 -13.58 4.71
C VAL A 176 0.11 -14.83 3.94
N PHE A 177 1.40 -15.17 3.91
CA PHE A 177 1.94 -16.32 3.19
C PHE A 177 2.45 -17.35 4.18
N ASP A 178 1.93 -18.60 4.07
CA ASP A 178 2.33 -19.74 4.88
C ASP A 178 2.32 -19.45 6.40
N GLN A 179 1.49 -18.51 6.84
CA GLN A 179 1.42 -17.98 8.21
C GLN A 179 2.78 -17.52 8.79
N LYS A 180 3.71 -17.11 7.93
CA LYS A 180 5.09 -16.73 8.29
C LYS A 180 5.47 -15.34 7.81
N LYS A 181 4.90 -14.88 6.70
CA LYS A 181 5.23 -13.59 6.10
C LYS A 181 3.99 -12.77 5.86
N VAL A 182 4.12 -11.47 5.99
CA VAL A 182 3.05 -10.50 5.70
C VAL A 182 3.54 -9.49 4.67
N PHE A 183 2.78 -9.31 3.59
CA PHE A 183 2.90 -8.18 2.68
C PHE A 183 1.74 -7.21 2.98
N THR A 184 2.05 -5.94 3.29
CA THR A 184 1.04 -4.93 3.58
C THR A 184 1.53 -3.52 3.25
N GLY A 185 0.63 -2.52 3.34
CA GLY A 185 0.92 -1.12 3.12
C GLY A 185 -0.29 -0.32 2.63
N SER A 186 -0.03 0.72 1.85
CA SER A 186 -1.09 1.62 1.36
C SER A 186 -1.68 1.21 0.00
N THR A 187 -1.10 0.22 -0.68
CA THR A 187 -1.33 -0.03 -2.11
C THR A 187 -2.55 -0.91 -2.37
N ASN A 188 -3.49 -0.41 -3.15
CA ASN A 188 -4.57 -1.24 -3.70
C ASN A 188 -4.07 -2.17 -4.82
N ILE A 189 -4.72 -3.32 -4.99
CA ILE A 189 -4.44 -4.27 -6.07
C ILE A 189 -5.17 -3.81 -7.34
N SER A 190 -4.68 -2.72 -7.92
CA SER A 190 -5.27 -2.09 -9.09
C SER A 190 -4.21 -1.61 -10.08
N ASN A 191 -4.63 -1.32 -11.30
CA ASN A 191 -3.79 -0.74 -12.34
C ASN A 191 -3.17 0.61 -11.93
N SER A 192 -3.86 1.40 -11.10
CA SER A 192 -3.33 2.64 -10.50
C SER A 192 -2.51 2.39 -9.24
N GLY A 193 -2.84 1.39 -8.43
CA GLY A 193 -2.12 1.01 -7.20
C GLY A 193 -0.83 0.25 -7.49
N VAL A 194 -0.87 -1.09 -7.44
CA VAL A 194 0.31 -1.94 -7.75
C VAL A 194 0.80 -1.76 -9.19
N GLY A 195 -0.06 -1.34 -10.10
CA GLY A 195 0.29 -0.94 -11.46
C GLY A 195 1.09 0.36 -11.55
N GLY A 196 1.25 1.12 -10.46
CA GLY A 196 2.30 2.12 -10.25
C GLY A 196 1.92 3.56 -10.58
N TYR A 197 0.66 3.89 -10.78
CA TYR A 197 0.26 5.27 -11.08
C TYR A 197 0.11 6.13 -9.82
N ASN A 198 -0.36 5.55 -8.71
CA ASN A 198 -0.44 6.21 -7.42
C ASN A 198 0.88 6.04 -6.63
N THR A 199 1.27 7.08 -5.88
CA THR A 199 2.39 6.99 -4.93
C THR A 199 1.95 6.21 -3.70
N ASN A 200 2.73 5.18 -3.34
CA ASN A 200 2.41 4.26 -2.25
C ASN A 200 3.66 3.74 -1.54
N VAL A 201 3.46 3.09 -0.39
CA VAL A 201 4.50 2.36 0.34
C VAL A 201 3.99 0.99 0.77
N ASN A 202 4.87 -0.03 0.70
CA ASN A 202 4.58 -1.40 1.12
C ASN A 202 5.76 -1.98 1.87
N VAL A 203 5.47 -2.95 2.73
CA VAL A 203 6.46 -3.77 3.42
C VAL A 203 6.16 -5.25 3.22
N LEU A 204 7.22 -6.05 3.16
CA LEU A 204 7.19 -7.49 3.35
C LEU A 204 7.93 -7.78 4.66
N ILE A 205 7.25 -8.41 5.62
CA ILE A 205 7.77 -8.75 6.94
C ILE A 205 7.79 -10.27 7.08
N ASN A 206 8.93 -10.82 7.46
CA ASN A 206 9.13 -12.22 7.78
C ASN A 206 9.19 -12.39 9.31
N SER A 207 8.04 -12.58 9.94
CA SER A 207 7.90 -12.74 11.39
C SER A 207 6.66 -13.55 11.69
N GLN A 208 6.84 -14.69 12.36
CA GLN A 208 5.74 -15.55 12.78
C GLN A 208 4.74 -14.79 13.66
N GLU A 209 5.22 -14.05 14.65
CA GLU A 209 4.37 -13.31 15.59
C GLU A 209 3.50 -12.25 14.89
N ILE A 210 4.06 -11.53 13.91
CA ILE A 210 3.30 -10.58 13.10
C ILE A 210 2.33 -11.31 12.17
N ALA A 211 2.76 -12.40 11.54
CA ALA A 211 1.88 -13.20 10.67
C ALA A 211 0.70 -13.78 11.44
N ASP A 212 0.89 -14.22 12.69
CA ASP A 212 -0.19 -14.71 13.56
C ASP A 212 -1.23 -13.61 13.86
N LEU A 213 -0.82 -12.36 14.07
CA LEU A 213 -1.74 -11.25 14.27
C LEU A 213 -2.57 -10.96 13.02
N TYR A 214 -1.94 -10.92 11.85
CA TYR A 214 -2.64 -10.72 10.59
C TYR A 214 -3.54 -11.89 10.22
N THR A 215 -3.13 -13.13 10.56
CA THR A 215 -3.96 -14.33 10.38
C THR A 215 -5.22 -14.25 11.25
N LYS A 216 -5.10 -13.89 12.53
CA LYS A 216 -6.24 -13.72 13.44
C LYS A 216 -7.19 -12.61 12.96
N GLU A 217 -6.64 -11.49 12.47
CA GLU A 217 -7.47 -10.43 11.89
C GLU A 217 -8.21 -10.93 10.65
N PHE A 218 -7.52 -11.65 9.78
CA PHE A 218 -8.13 -12.29 8.61
C PHE A 218 -9.24 -13.28 8.99
N GLU A 219 -8.97 -14.17 9.95
CA GLU A 219 -9.92 -15.20 10.39
C GLU A 219 -11.21 -14.60 10.94
N GLN A 220 -11.13 -13.50 11.71
CA GLN A 220 -12.33 -12.79 12.17
C GLN A 220 -13.19 -12.34 10.99
N MET A 221 -12.59 -11.67 9.99
CA MET A 221 -13.31 -11.19 8.82
C MET A 221 -13.80 -12.35 7.94
N TYR A 222 -13.03 -13.43 7.83
CA TYR A 222 -13.43 -14.62 7.09
C TYR A 222 -14.61 -15.35 7.77
N ASP A 223 -14.71 -15.26 9.10
CA ASP A 223 -15.87 -15.70 9.90
C ASP A 223 -17.01 -14.64 9.96
N LEU A 224 -17.02 -13.70 9.01
CA LEU A 224 -18.01 -12.62 8.86
C LEU A 224 -18.09 -11.64 10.05
N LYS A 225 -17.04 -11.55 10.84
CA LYS A 225 -16.90 -10.53 11.88
C LYS A 225 -16.12 -9.36 11.32
N PHE A 226 -16.81 -8.34 10.85
CA PHE A 226 -16.20 -7.13 10.27
C PHE A 226 -16.41 -5.92 11.18
N HIS A 227 -15.61 -4.89 10.95
CA HIS A 227 -15.79 -3.56 11.53
C HIS A 227 -15.86 -3.60 13.07
N THR A 228 -16.90 -3.00 13.64
CA THR A 228 -17.10 -2.94 15.10
C THR A 228 -17.50 -4.27 15.74
N ILE A 229 -17.83 -5.31 14.95
CA ILE A 229 -18.18 -6.66 15.46
C ILE A 229 -16.92 -7.45 15.83
N LYS A 230 -15.76 -7.13 15.25
CA LYS A 230 -14.49 -7.80 15.57
C LYS A 230 -14.12 -7.67 17.04
N GLU A 231 -13.24 -8.57 17.47
CA GLU A 231 -12.59 -8.50 18.77
C GLU A 231 -11.26 -7.74 18.68
N GLU A 232 -10.88 -7.07 19.76
CA GLU A 232 -9.57 -6.41 19.83
C GLU A 232 -8.44 -7.44 19.94
N LEU A 233 -7.47 -7.37 19.03
CA LEU A 233 -6.26 -8.17 19.12
C LEU A 233 -5.28 -7.51 20.10
N LYS A 234 -4.71 -8.34 20.99
CA LYS A 234 -3.76 -7.95 22.04
C LYS A 234 -2.34 -8.48 21.72
N ASN A 235 -1.36 -8.07 22.50
CA ASN A 235 0.07 -8.43 22.31
C ASN A 235 0.61 -8.01 20.95
N ASN A 236 0.17 -6.87 20.47
CA ASN A 236 0.42 -6.35 19.15
C ASN A 236 1.44 -5.19 19.11
N LYS A 237 2.13 -4.92 20.24
CA LYS A 237 3.04 -3.77 20.38
C LYS A 237 4.48 -4.21 20.60
N ASN A 238 5.40 -3.44 20.01
CA ASN A 238 6.85 -3.55 20.23
C ASN A 238 7.43 -4.96 19.94
N ILE A 239 6.87 -5.67 18.97
CA ILE A 239 7.34 -6.97 18.53
C ILE A 239 8.73 -6.80 17.93
N GLN A 240 9.72 -7.48 18.50
CA GLN A 240 11.09 -7.44 18.02
C GLN A 240 11.24 -8.39 16.83
N ILE A 241 11.52 -7.87 15.65
CA ILE A 241 11.71 -8.69 14.44
C ILE A 241 13.19 -8.79 14.03
N ASP A 242 13.99 -7.80 14.37
CA ASP A 242 15.45 -7.74 14.14
C ASP A 242 16.11 -7.08 15.35
N ASN A 243 17.44 -7.11 15.45
CA ASN A 243 18.17 -6.53 16.58
C ASN A 243 17.84 -5.05 16.85
N ASP A 244 17.53 -4.29 15.81
CA ASP A 244 17.27 -2.85 15.83
C ASP A 244 15.87 -2.46 15.32
N THR A 245 14.99 -3.45 15.11
CA THR A 245 13.67 -3.23 14.49
C THR A 245 12.56 -3.79 15.38
N LYS A 246 11.69 -2.90 15.86
CA LYS A 246 10.43 -3.26 16.52
C LYS A 246 9.26 -2.84 15.68
N VAL A 247 8.22 -3.65 15.67
CA VAL A 247 6.98 -3.39 14.95
C VAL A 247 5.79 -3.51 15.91
N SER A 248 4.92 -2.50 15.88
CA SER A 248 3.59 -2.59 16.49
C SER A 248 2.55 -2.63 15.38
N VAL A 249 1.55 -3.49 15.53
CA VAL A 249 0.50 -3.74 14.52
C VAL A 249 -0.85 -3.38 15.13
N PHE A 250 -1.63 -2.57 14.44
CA PHE A 250 -2.94 -2.15 14.90
C PHE A 250 -4.00 -2.40 13.83
N PHE A 251 -5.18 -2.82 14.27
CA PHE A 251 -6.34 -3.04 13.41
C PHE A 251 -7.52 -2.18 13.89
N ALA A 252 -7.97 -1.27 13.02
CA ALA A 252 -9.17 -0.50 13.27
C ALA A 252 -10.42 -1.34 12.95
N PRO A 253 -11.56 -1.00 13.57
CA PRO A 253 -11.73 0.10 14.53
C PRO A 253 -11.36 -0.26 15.97
N LYS A 254 -11.06 -1.52 16.28
CA LYS A 254 -10.97 -2.01 17.67
C LYS A 254 -9.79 -1.44 18.45
N ASN A 255 -8.62 -1.29 17.83
CA ASN A 255 -7.45 -0.76 18.54
C ASN A 255 -7.51 0.76 18.77
N LYS A 256 -8.41 1.52 18.11
CA LYS A 256 -8.51 3.00 18.23
C LYS A 256 -7.13 3.66 18.17
N VAL A 257 -6.35 3.32 17.14
CA VAL A 257 -4.92 3.60 17.07
C VAL A 257 -4.57 5.09 17.08
N PHE A 258 -5.45 5.94 16.55
CA PHE A 258 -5.21 7.39 16.58
C PHE A 258 -5.31 7.93 18.01
N ALA A 259 -6.33 7.53 18.74
CA ALA A 259 -6.53 7.97 20.12
C ALA A 259 -5.52 7.36 21.09
N ASN A 260 -5.20 6.07 20.93
CA ASN A 260 -4.41 5.32 21.90
C ASN A 260 -2.89 5.34 21.64
N GLU A 261 -2.45 5.51 20.38
CA GLU A 261 -1.04 5.37 20.03
C GLU A 261 -0.51 6.60 19.27
N LEU A 262 -1.10 6.91 18.11
CA LEU A 262 -0.58 7.96 17.24
C LEU A 262 -0.63 9.35 17.87
N HIS A 263 -1.71 9.64 18.61
CA HIS A 263 -1.84 10.86 19.40
C HIS A 263 -0.64 11.05 20.36
N TYR A 264 -0.30 10.00 21.13
CA TYR A 264 0.83 10.07 22.08
C TYR A 264 2.16 10.19 21.36
N LEU A 265 2.34 9.46 20.26
CA LEU A 265 3.57 9.52 19.47
C LEU A 265 3.78 10.92 18.86
N LEU A 266 2.74 11.55 18.31
CA LEU A 266 2.81 12.93 17.79
C LEU A 266 3.06 13.96 18.91
N LYS A 267 2.42 13.77 20.07
CA LYS A 267 2.61 14.67 21.22
C LYS A 267 4.00 14.55 21.85
N SER A 268 4.61 13.39 21.83
CA SER A 268 5.95 13.17 22.39
C SER A 268 7.08 13.58 21.45
N ALA A 269 6.80 13.77 20.15
CA ALA A 269 7.80 14.14 19.15
C ALA A 269 8.61 15.38 19.55
N GLN A 270 9.93 15.31 19.38
CA GLN A 270 10.88 16.36 19.82
C GLN A 270 11.58 17.05 18.65
N LYS A 271 11.73 16.40 17.51
CA LYS A 271 12.56 16.88 16.38
C LYS A 271 11.77 17.10 15.11
N THR A 272 11.13 16.05 14.59
CA THR A 272 10.54 16.07 13.26
C THR A 272 9.24 15.27 13.19
N ILE A 273 8.25 15.76 12.43
CA ILE A 273 7.08 15.01 11.98
C ILE A 273 6.89 15.30 10.51
N TYR A 274 7.10 14.31 9.63
CA TYR A 274 6.86 14.42 8.20
C TYR A 274 5.74 13.47 7.79
N VAL A 275 4.69 14.01 7.15
CA VAL A 275 3.45 13.28 6.82
C VAL A 275 3.26 13.23 5.32
N GLU A 276 3.01 12.06 4.77
CA GLU A 276 2.52 11.80 3.41
C GLU A 276 1.13 11.20 3.51
N MET A 277 0.10 11.90 3.01
CA MET A 277 -1.26 11.46 3.30
C MET A 277 -2.22 11.69 2.13
N PHE A 278 -3.04 10.66 1.85
CA PHE A 278 -4.15 10.79 0.91
C PHE A 278 -5.27 11.63 1.53
N TYR A 279 -5.99 11.13 2.54
CA TYR A 279 -7.01 11.89 3.25
C TYR A 279 -6.58 12.22 4.69
N LEU A 280 -6.52 13.52 5.01
CA LEU A 280 -6.25 14.05 6.35
C LEU A 280 -7.41 14.94 6.78
N THR A 281 -8.32 14.41 7.59
CA THR A 281 -9.51 15.14 8.09
C THR A 281 -9.73 14.97 9.60
N ASN A 282 -8.97 14.08 10.27
CA ASN A 282 -9.10 13.84 11.70
C ASN A 282 -8.68 15.08 12.52
N LYS A 283 -9.66 15.67 13.19
CA LYS A 283 -9.48 16.93 13.92
C LYS A 283 -8.51 16.85 15.10
N TYR A 284 -8.37 15.66 15.69
CA TYR A 284 -7.46 15.44 16.84
C TYR A 284 -6.02 15.35 16.35
N LEU A 285 -5.72 14.55 15.33
CA LEU A 285 -4.38 14.45 14.76
C LEU A 285 -3.91 15.80 14.18
N VAL A 286 -4.81 16.57 13.55
CA VAL A 286 -4.52 17.93 13.10
C VAL A 286 -4.13 18.85 14.27
N LYS A 287 -4.83 18.76 15.42
CA LYS A 287 -4.45 19.51 16.63
C LYS A 287 -3.09 19.08 17.15
N ASP A 288 -2.76 17.80 17.11
CA ASP A 288 -1.48 17.28 17.56
C ASP A 288 -0.32 17.78 16.69
N LEU A 289 -0.50 17.81 15.36
CA LEU A 289 0.48 18.38 14.43
C LEU A 289 0.71 19.88 14.71
N ILE A 290 -0.38 20.65 14.93
CA ILE A 290 -0.29 22.08 15.28
C ILE A 290 0.42 22.27 16.61
N PHE A 291 0.10 21.47 17.62
CA PHE A 291 0.74 21.51 18.92
C PHE A 291 2.23 21.14 18.86
N ALA A 292 2.60 20.13 18.07
CA ALA A 292 4.00 19.80 17.81
C ALA A 292 4.75 20.98 17.16
N LYS A 293 4.14 21.63 16.18
CA LYS A 293 4.70 22.84 15.54
C LYS A 293 4.93 23.96 16.53
N GLN A 294 3.97 24.22 17.42
CA GLN A 294 4.08 25.25 18.48
C GLN A 294 5.20 24.95 19.47
N ARG A 295 5.54 23.68 19.72
CA ARG A 295 6.69 23.27 20.53
C ARG A 295 8.03 23.42 19.81
N GLY A 296 8.05 23.79 18.53
CA GLY A 296 9.27 23.94 17.74
C GLY A 296 9.68 22.70 16.94
N VAL A 297 8.83 21.66 16.88
CA VAL A 297 9.06 20.48 16.05
C VAL A 297 9.01 20.87 14.57
N ASP A 298 9.92 20.38 13.74
CA ASP A 298 9.88 20.55 12.27
C ASP A 298 8.79 19.66 11.68
N VAL A 299 7.62 20.26 11.43
CA VAL A 299 6.46 19.57 10.87
C VAL A 299 6.31 19.94 9.41
N LYS A 300 6.24 18.95 8.52
CA LYS A 300 5.94 19.10 7.08
C LYS A 300 4.90 18.09 6.62
N VAL A 301 4.05 18.48 5.67
CA VAL A 301 2.98 17.62 5.16
C VAL A 301 2.95 17.66 3.64
N ILE A 302 2.86 16.49 3.00
CA ILE A 302 2.50 16.33 1.59
C ILE A 302 1.10 15.74 1.53
N LEU A 303 0.19 16.38 0.82
CA LEU A 303 -1.18 15.91 0.61
C LEU A 303 -1.47 15.69 -0.87
N ASP A 304 -2.45 14.85 -1.10
CA ASP A 304 -3.03 14.57 -2.41
C ASP A 304 -3.88 15.76 -2.93
N ALA A 305 -3.84 16.01 -4.25
CA ALA A 305 -4.56 17.11 -4.86
C ALA A 305 -6.08 16.93 -4.81
N SER A 306 -6.60 15.72 -5.09
CA SER A 306 -8.04 15.45 -5.03
C SER A 306 -8.58 15.56 -3.60
N SER A 307 -7.79 15.13 -2.63
CA SER A 307 -8.11 15.25 -1.21
C SER A 307 -8.03 16.71 -0.72
N ALA A 308 -7.08 17.50 -1.21
CA ALA A 308 -6.95 18.91 -0.86
C ALA A 308 -8.12 19.76 -1.36
N ASN A 309 -8.72 19.38 -2.49
CA ASN A 309 -9.90 20.04 -3.05
C ASN A 309 -11.22 19.60 -2.39
N ASN A 310 -11.19 18.64 -1.47
CA ASN A 310 -12.38 18.22 -0.71
C ASN A 310 -12.76 19.25 0.36
N ALA A 311 -14.07 19.46 0.57
CA ALA A 311 -14.61 20.41 1.53
C ALA A 311 -14.15 20.20 2.99
N PHE A 312 -13.75 18.97 3.36
CA PHE A 312 -13.26 18.63 4.69
C PHE A 312 -11.74 18.72 4.83
N SER A 313 -11.03 19.13 3.78
CA SER A 313 -9.58 19.24 3.78
C SER A 313 -9.07 20.23 4.83
N VAL A 314 -7.98 19.88 5.46
CA VAL A 314 -7.39 20.66 6.57
C VAL A 314 -6.11 21.40 6.17
N HIS A 315 -5.69 21.33 4.90
CA HIS A 315 -4.42 21.90 4.45
C HIS A 315 -4.30 23.40 4.76
N ASN A 316 -5.34 24.19 4.54
CA ASN A 316 -5.35 25.63 4.84
C ASN A 316 -5.26 25.91 6.35
N LYS A 317 -5.87 25.07 7.19
CA LYS A 317 -5.77 25.17 8.65
C LYS A 317 -4.33 24.89 9.12
N LEU A 318 -3.67 23.90 8.56
CA LEU A 318 -2.27 23.58 8.85
C LEU A 318 -1.34 24.72 8.39
N ARG A 319 -1.53 25.23 7.17
CA ARG A 319 -0.78 26.39 6.63
C ARG A 319 -0.93 27.62 7.52
N SER A 320 -2.16 27.93 7.95
CA SER A 320 -2.44 29.05 8.86
C SER A 320 -1.79 28.89 10.23
N ALA A 321 -1.50 27.66 10.66
CA ALA A 321 -0.76 27.36 11.89
C ALA A 321 0.77 27.35 11.68
N GLY A 322 1.27 27.75 10.51
CA GLY A 322 2.70 27.82 10.19
C GLY A 322 3.33 26.46 9.84
N ILE A 323 2.53 25.44 9.52
CA ILE A 323 3.02 24.16 9.03
C ILE A 323 3.12 24.24 7.50
N PRO A 324 4.31 24.03 6.91
CA PRO A 324 4.46 23.89 5.47
C PRO A 324 3.68 22.68 4.95
N VAL A 325 2.74 22.91 4.03
CA VAL A 325 1.95 21.87 3.38
C VAL A 325 2.09 22.03 1.88
N LYS A 326 2.73 21.08 1.23
CA LYS A 326 2.75 20.94 -0.22
C LYS A 326 1.63 20.02 -0.68
N ILE A 327 0.94 20.44 -1.74
CA ILE A 327 -0.03 19.59 -2.44
C ILE A 327 0.68 19.04 -3.67
N GLU A 328 0.60 17.73 -3.88
CA GLU A 328 1.21 17.11 -5.05
C GLU A 328 0.51 17.55 -6.36
N ASN A 329 1.21 17.39 -7.50
CA ASN A 329 0.76 17.90 -8.79
C ASN A 329 1.08 16.94 -9.95
N TRP A 330 0.85 15.65 -9.76
CA TRP A 330 0.94 14.64 -10.81
C TRP A 330 -0.42 13.94 -11.01
N GLY A 331 -0.62 13.26 -12.14
CA GLY A 331 -1.92 12.67 -12.48
C GLY A 331 -2.36 11.52 -11.57
N GLY A 332 -1.42 10.71 -11.03
CA GLY A 332 -1.74 9.72 -10.00
C GLY A 332 -1.93 10.37 -8.62
N LYS A 333 -2.38 9.61 -7.65
CA LYS A 333 -2.66 10.12 -6.29
C LYS A 333 -1.43 9.99 -5.37
N MET A 334 -1.26 10.92 -4.43
CA MET A 334 -0.49 10.69 -3.21
C MET A 334 -1.29 9.74 -2.32
N HIS A 335 -1.24 8.44 -2.63
CA HIS A 335 -2.06 7.45 -1.93
C HIS A 335 -1.36 6.84 -0.72
N THR A 336 -0.15 7.28 -0.38
CA THR A 336 0.56 6.92 0.84
C THR A 336 -0.22 7.37 2.09
N LYS A 337 -0.18 6.59 3.16
CA LYS A 337 -0.67 6.93 4.48
C LYS A 337 0.47 6.68 5.45
N ALA A 338 1.36 7.67 5.56
CA ALA A 338 2.60 7.51 6.32
C ALA A 338 2.96 8.76 7.12
N ALA A 339 3.69 8.53 8.21
CA ALA A 339 4.37 9.58 8.95
C ALA A 339 5.74 9.09 9.43
N ILE A 340 6.73 9.99 9.37
CA ILE A 340 8.06 9.76 9.93
C ILE A 340 8.22 10.68 11.14
N ILE A 341 8.54 10.11 12.31
CA ILE A 341 8.58 10.84 13.57
C ILE A 341 9.97 10.67 14.21
N ASP A 342 10.60 11.78 14.53
CA ASP A 342 11.88 11.92 15.25
C ASP A 342 13.07 11.15 14.64
N ASN A 343 13.04 10.82 13.34
CA ASN A 343 14.00 9.97 12.65
C ASN A 343 14.08 8.55 13.22
N GLU A 344 13.06 8.10 13.93
CA GLU A 344 13.05 6.84 14.68
C GLU A 344 11.86 5.97 14.31
N TYR A 345 10.68 6.56 14.15
CA TYR A 345 9.44 5.85 13.87
C TYR A 345 8.98 6.07 12.44
N TYR A 346 8.56 5.00 11.79
CA TYR A 346 7.85 5.06 10.52
C TYR A 346 6.48 4.44 10.67
N VAL A 347 5.45 5.27 10.54
CA VAL A 347 4.04 4.87 10.59
C VAL A 347 3.55 4.66 9.17
N ILE A 348 3.00 3.50 8.86
CA ILE A 348 2.47 3.15 7.52
C ILE A 348 1.26 2.23 7.63
N GLY A 349 0.44 2.14 6.59
CA GLY A 349 -0.68 1.20 6.55
C GLY A 349 -1.72 1.57 5.49
N SER A 350 -2.90 0.98 5.63
CA SER A 350 -4.05 1.27 4.78
C SER A 350 -4.80 2.53 5.20
N MET A 351 -4.62 2.98 6.45
CA MET A 351 -5.47 3.86 7.21
C MET A 351 -5.30 5.34 6.84
N ASN A 352 -6.28 5.93 6.18
CA ASN A 352 -6.37 7.38 6.03
C ASN A 352 -6.57 8.05 7.40
N TRP A 353 -6.03 9.24 7.60
CA TRP A 353 -6.20 9.95 8.86
C TRP A 353 -7.55 10.67 8.92
N THR A 354 -8.62 9.88 8.98
CA THR A 354 -10.02 10.32 9.03
C THR A 354 -10.73 9.70 10.24
N GLY A 355 -11.83 10.32 10.68
CA GLY A 355 -12.63 9.74 11.77
C GLY A 355 -13.26 8.40 11.39
N LYS A 356 -13.69 8.24 10.13
CA LYS A 356 -14.31 7.00 9.62
C LYS A 356 -13.31 5.83 9.64
N ALA A 357 -12.05 6.08 9.25
CA ALA A 357 -11.00 5.07 9.30
C ALA A 357 -10.71 4.60 10.73
N GLU A 358 -10.76 5.51 11.71
CA GLU A 358 -10.52 5.19 13.13
C GLU A 358 -11.66 4.38 13.76
N LEU A 359 -12.92 4.72 13.43
CA LEU A 359 -14.06 4.29 14.23
C LEU A 359 -14.93 3.21 13.56
N HIS A 360 -14.80 3.04 12.24
CA HIS A 360 -15.77 2.22 11.49
C HIS A 360 -15.13 1.23 10.52
N ASN A 361 -14.11 1.66 9.73
CA ASN A 361 -13.53 0.82 8.69
C ASN A 361 -12.65 -0.30 9.25
N ASP A 362 -12.50 -1.38 8.48
CA ASP A 362 -11.43 -2.35 8.70
C ASP A 362 -10.14 -1.85 8.05
N GLU A 363 -9.18 -1.47 8.87
CA GLU A 363 -7.90 -0.91 8.45
C GLU A 363 -6.75 -1.55 9.23
N ASN A 364 -5.53 -1.50 8.67
CA ASN A 364 -4.33 -1.82 9.43
C ASN A 364 -3.34 -0.64 9.44
N LEU A 365 -2.60 -0.53 10.53
CA LEU A 365 -1.53 0.45 10.70
C LEU A 365 -0.36 -0.20 11.42
N LEU A 366 0.85 0.05 10.91
CA LEU A 366 2.11 -0.35 11.51
C LEU A 366 2.83 0.87 12.07
N ILE A 367 3.39 0.74 13.27
CA ILE A 367 4.40 1.65 13.81
C ILE A 367 5.71 0.88 13.87
N ILE A 368 6.66 1.23 13.01
CA ILE A 368 7.96 0.57 12.89
C ILE A 368 9.01 1.48 13.52
N GLN A 369 9.63 1.01 14.60
CA GLN A 369 10.76 1.66 15.24
C GLN A 369 12.07 1.12 14.68
N ASN A 370 12.75 1.92 13.86
CA ASN A 370 14.06 1.62 13.29
C ASN A 370 14.69 2.91 12.74
N PHE A 371 15.83 3.33 13.24
CA PHE A 371 16.50 4.58 12.83
C PHE A 371 16.95 4.57 11.35
N ALA A 372 17.48 3.46 10.87
CA ALA A 372 17.97 3.38 9.50
C ALA A 372 16.82 3.41 8.49
N LEU A 373 15.70 2.74 8.80
CA LEU A 373 14.47 2.78 8.01
C LEU A 373 13.85 4.17 8.03
N ALA A 374 13.72 4.81 9.19
CA ALA A 374 13.18 6.16 9.31
C ALA A 374 14.05 7.17 8.52
N LYS A 375 15.38 7.04 8.57
CA LYS A 375 16.31 7.85 7.77
C LYS A 375 16.14 7.61 6.26
N ASN A 376 15.88 6.38 5.84
CA ASN A 376 15.56 6.06 4.44
C ASN A 376 14.23 6.72 4.04
N ALA A 377 13.19 6.63 4.88
CA ALA A 377 11.89 7.26 4.65
C ALA A 377 12.00 8.79 4.54
N ILE A 378 12.80 9.44 5.39
CA ILE A 378 13.06 10.88 5.29
C ILE A 378 13.73 11.26 3.96
N LYS A 379 14.65 10.45 3.45
CA LYS A 379 15.26 10.71 2.13
C LYS A 379 14.20 10.65 1.03
N HIS A 380 13.29 9.68 1.10
CA HIS A 380 12.19 9.55 0.14
C HIS A 380 11.22 10.73 0.27
N PHE A 381 10.79 11.08 1.48
CA PHE A 381 9.96 12.26 1.74
C PHE A 381 10.58 13.54 1.16
N ASN A 382 11.85 13.80 1.46
CA ASN A 382 12.55 14.99 0.97
C ASN A 382 12.68 14.98 -0.56
N HIS A 383 12.84 13.83 -1.18
CA HIS A 383 12.82 13.72 -2.64
C HIS A 383 11.45 14.13 -3.20
N LEU A 384 10.34 13.59 -2.67
CA LEU A 384 9.00 13.99 -3.07
C LEU A 384 8.74 15.48 -2.80
N TRP A 385 9.14 15.96 -1.63
CA TRP A 385 9.03 17.37 -1.26
C TRP A 385 9.71 18.30 -2.27
N ASN A 386 10.89 17.94 -2.74
CA ASN A 386 11.70 18.77 -3.65
C ASN A 386 11.19 18.73 -5.10
N ILE A 387 10.53 17.66 -5.53
CA ILE A 387 9.95 17.61 -6.89
C ILE A 387 8.61 18.35 -7.00
N ILE A 388 7.89 18.55 -5.89
CA ILE A 388 6.67 19.36 -5.84
C ILE A 388 7.08 20.84 -5.84
N PRO A 389 6.61 21.68 -6.80
CA PRO A 389 6.96 23.09 -6.88
C PRO A 389 6.58 23.87 -5.62
N ASP A 390 7.41 24.86 -5.23
CA ASP A 390 7.19 25.66 -4.02
C ASP A 390 5.92 26.54 -4.08
N LYS A 391 5.39 26.84 -5.26
CA LYS A 391 4.10 27.53 -5.39
C LYS A 391 2.97 26.78 -4.69
N PHE A 392 3.05 25.45 -4.62
CA PHE A 392 2.07 24.59 -3.95
C PHE A 392 2.21 24.54 -2.41
N LEU A 393 3.06 25.35 -1.83
CA LEU A 393 3.00 25.69 -0.39
C LEU A 393 1.81 26.61 -0.08
N THR A 394 1.36 27.39 -1.05
CA THR A 394 0.29 28.38 -0.90
C THR A 394 -0.90 28.13 -1.82
N GLU A 395 -0.64 27.64 -3.03
CA GLU A 395 -1.64 27.26 -4.01
C GLU A 395 -2.09 25.81 -3.83
N THR A 396 -3.25 25.47 -4.37
CA THR A 396 -3.76 24.08 -4.44
C THR A 396 -3.97 23.76 -5.92
N PRO A 397 -3.19 22.81 -6.49
CA PRO A 397 -3.41 22.36 -7.86
C PRO A 397 -4.75 21.65 -7.98
N LYS A 398 -5.38 21.73 -9.15
CA LYS A 398 -6.48 20.84 -9.48
C LYS A 398 -5.94 19.42 -9.66
N ALA A 399 -6.72 18.39 -9.29
CA ALA A 399 -6.32 17.00 -9.46
C ALA A 399 -6.27 16.62 -10.94
N GLU A 400 -7.17 17.19 -11.75
CA GLU A 400 -7.15 17.15 -13.21
C GLU A 400 -6.93 18.55 -13.78
N GLY A 401 -6.04 18.72 -14.79
CA GLY A 401 -5.77 20.02 -15.38
C GLY A 401 -4.29 20.32 -15.65
N ILE A 402 -4.01 21.56 -16.04
CA ILE A 402 -2.68 22.02 -16.48
C ILE A 402 -1.60 21.92 -15.40
N ASP A 403 -1.99 22.06 -14.15
CA ASP A 403 -1.06 21.97 -13.01
C ASP A 403 -0.72 20.54 -12.63
N SER A 404 -1.57 19.57 -12.95
CA SER A 404 -1.38 18.14 -12.64
C SER A 404 -0.78 17.39 -13.81
N LYS A 405 0.47 17.02 -13.65
CA LYS A 405 1.27 16.44 -14.73
C LYS A 405 0.68 15.12 -15.23
N TYR A 406 0.36 15.06 -16.52
CA TYR A 406 -0.23 13.96 -17.26
C TYR A 406 -1.73 13.70 -17.02
N SER A 407 -2.40 14.32 -16.06
CA SER A 407 -3.80 14.07 -15.72
C SER A 407 -4.75 14.18 -16.93
N CYS A 408 -4.54 15.13 -17.82
CA CYS A 408 -5.38 15.34 -19.01
C CYS A 408 -5.14 14.31 -20.16
N PHE A 409 -4.35 13.24 -19.97
CA PHE A 409 -3.99 12.28 -21.02
C PHE A 409 -3.73 10.88 -20.49
N ASP A 410 -4.29 10.51 -19.37
CA ASP A 410 -4.02 9.26 -18.68
C ASP A 410 -5.17 8.27 -18.70
N GLY A 411 -6.36 8.72 -19.13
CA GLY A 411 -7.58 7.92 -19.21
C GLY A 411 -8.28 7.76 -17.85
N MET A 412 -8.00 8.64 -16.89
CA MET A 412 -8.60 8.61 -15.56
C MET A 412 -9.41 9.89 -15.31
N ASP A 413 -10.48 9.76 -14.57
CA ASP A 413 -11.18 10.84 -13.90
C ASP A 413 -10.45 11.12 -12.57
N ASN A 414 -9.54 12.13 -12.59
CA ASN A 414 -8.60 12.34 -11.48
C ASN A 414 -9.23 13.13 -10.33
N ASP A 415 -10.25 13.91 -10.57
CA ASP A 415 -10.96 14.75 -9.59
C ASP A 415 -12.36 14.24 -9.24
N HIS A 416 -12.82 13.20 -9.95
CA HIS A 416 -14.09 12.50 -9.74
C HIS A 416 -15.33 13.34 -10.05
N ASP A 417 -15.26 14.20 -11.09
CA ASP A 417 -16.39 15.00 -11.58
C ASP A 417 -17.25 14.24 -12.64
N GLY A 418 -16.80 13.06 -13.08
CA GLY A 418 -17.45 12.20 -14.07
C GLY A 418 -16.97 12.44 -15.50
N LYS A 419 -15.98 13.29 -15.70
CA LYS A 419 -15.35 13.55 -17.01
C LYS A 419 -13.90 13.04 -17.00
N VAL A 420 -13.32 12.81 -18.16
CA VAL A 420 -12.00 12.20 -18.33
C VAL A 420 -11.21 12.97 -19.38
N ASP A 421 -9.97 13.32 -19.06
CA ASP A 421 -9.03 13.92 -20.02
C ASP A 421 -9.63 15.17 -20.73
N CYS A 422 -9.58 15.19 -22.06
CA CYS A 422 -10.07 16.32 -22.88
C CYS A 422 -11.60 16.50 -22.88
N TYR A 423 -12.36 15.64 -22.23
CA TYR A 423 -13.78 15.85 -21.96
C TYR A 423 -14.03 16.66 -20.69
N ASP A 424 -13.00 16.82 -19.87
CA ASP A 424 -12.99 17.65 -18.69
C ASP A 424 -12.71 19.11 -19.03
N GLU A 425 -13.43 20.05 -18.37
CA GLU A 425 -13.26 21.49 -18.55
C GLU A 425 -11.88 21.96 -18.05
N ASP A 426 -11.36 21.34 -17.01
CA ASP A 426 -10.07 21.64 -16.42
C ASP A 426 -8.89 21.25 -17.33
N CYS A 427 -9.13 20.36 -18.30
CA CYS A 427 -8.17 19.92 -19.30
C CYS A 427 -8.23 20.64 -20.64
N LEU A 428 -9.20 21.50 -20.87
CA LEU A 428 -9.41 22.16 -22.18
C LEU A 428 -8.17 22.90 -22.70
N ASP A 429 -7.45 23.60 -21.83
CA ASP A 429 -6.24 24.34 -22.22
C ASP A 429 -5.08 23.40 -22.58
N CYS A 430 -4.94 22.28 -21.87
CA CYS A 430 -3.96 21.25 -22.19
C CYS A 430 -4.24 20.63 -23.57
N CYS A 431 -5.50 20.37 -23.87
CA CYS A 431 -5.92 19.72 -25.12
C CYS A 431 -5.86 20.64 -26.34
N ARG A 432 -6.14 21.94 -26.16
CA ARG A 432 -5.98 22.95 -27.21
C ARG A 432 -4.52 23.11 -27.63
N THR A 433 -3.60 23.17 -26.69
CA THR A 433 -2.16 23.32 -26.97
C THR A 433 -1.55 22.12 -27.68
N LYS A 434 -2.11 20.93 -27.53
CA LYS A 434 -1.64 19.69 -28.20
C LYS A 434 -2.13 19.57 -29.66
N ARG A 435 -3.25 20.25 -30.01
CA ARG A 435 -3.76 20.27 -31.40
C ARG A 435 -2.98 21.21 -32.32
N ILE A 436 -2.11 22.07 -31.78
CA ILE A 436 -1.33 23.08 -32.52
C ILE A 436 0.11 22.56 -32.81
N LYS A 437 0.51 21.41 -32.30
CA LYS A 437 1.79 20.73 -32.58
C LYS A 437 1.57 19.45 -33.37
#